data_3a250197133484964b350b50d53b80cd
#
_entry.id   3a250197133484964b350b50d53b80cd
#
_cell.length_a   1.000
_cell.length_b   1.000
_cell.length_c   1.000
_cell.angle_alpha   90.00
_cell.angle_beta   90.00
_cell.angle_gamma   90.00
#
_symmetry.space_group_name_H-M   'P 1'
#
loop_
_entity.id
_entity.type
_entity.pdbx_description
1 polymer ?
#
loop_
_entity_poly.entity_id
_entity_poly.type
_entity_poly.pdbx_seq_one_letter_code
_entity_poly.pdbx_strand_id
1 'polypeptide(L)'
;MDLIAGLPLDTPEKFRQTLKAIEKLSPESVTVHTLALKHAARMMRDEEVRDNHRRGEAARQMVEDAGRELTRQGYAPYYLYRQSRMAGNLENTGWSRKGKECLYNIITMDEIHTVLSCGAGGVTKLCDPFSTDIKRVFNFKYSYEYVNRFEEILQRKKQIVTGYEEFLHRAGKICL
;
A
#
# COMPACT_ATOMS: atom_id res chain seq x y z
N MET A 1 -9.49 4.65 7.57
CA MET A 1 -8.50 5.17 8.56
C MET A 1 -7.33 4.22 8.60
N ASP A 2 -6.11 4.73 8.88
CA ASP A 2 -4.91 3.90 8.92
C ASP A 2 -4.34 3.84 10.32
N LEU A 3 -3.99 2.63 10.77
CA LEU A 3 -3.30 2.35 12.03
C LEU A 3 -1.93 1.80 11.73
N ILE A 4 -0.94 2.06 12.59
CA ILE A 4 0.41 1.53 12.44
C ILE A 4 0.78 0.77 13.70
N ALA A 5 0.94 -0.55 13.60
CA ALA A 5 1.44 -1.40 14.66
C ALA A 5 2.97 -1.40 14.71
N GLY A 6 3.54 -1.42 15.91
CA GLY A 6 4.99 -1.49 16.12
C GLY A 6 5.72 -0.16 16.02
N LEU A 7 5.04 0.97 16.24
CA LEU A 7 5.71 2.28 16.38
C LEU A 7 6.63 2.27 17.62
N PRO A 8 7.78 2.98 17.59
CA PRO A 8 8.59 3.20 18.77
C PRO A 8 7.77 3.83 19.90
N LEU A 9 8.01 3.42 21.13
CA LEU A 9 7.31 3.89 22.33
C LEU A 9 5.81 3.56 22.39
N ASP A 10 5.28 2.86 21.39
CA ASP A 10 3.94 2.30 21.45
C ASP A 10 3.95 0.92 22.12
N THR A 11 2.86 0.58 22.78
CA THR A 11 2.69 -0.71 23.46
C THR A 11 1.36 -1.34 23.06
N PRO A 12 1.21 -2.68 23.19
CA PRO A 12 -0.07 -3.32 22.95
C PRO A 12 -1.23 -2.69 23.76
N GLU A 13 -0.96 -2.21 24.99
CA GLU A 13 -1.96 -1.55 25.84
C GLU A 13 -2.44 -0.22 25.24
N LYS A 14 -1.49 0.62 24.78
CA LYS A 14 -1.82 1.90 24.11
C LYS A 14 -2.55 1.64 22.79
N PHE A 15 -2.09 0.64 22.03
CA PHE A 15 -2.72 0.26 20.77
C PHE A 15 -4.17 -0.20 20.98
N ARG A 16 -4.46 -0.98 22.06
CA ARG A 16 -5.84 -1.33 22.44
C ARG A 16 -6.70 -0.11 22.80
N GLN A 17 -6.11 0.94 23.38
CA GLN A 17 -6.84 2.20 23.61
C GLN A 17 -7.19 2.88 22.28
N THR A 18 -6.27 2.85 21.30
CA THR A 18 -6.52 3.33 19.95
C THR A 18 -7.68 2.55 19.28
N LEU A 19 -7.71 1.22 19.41
CA LEU A 19 -8.79 0.40 18.87
C LEU A 19 -10.16 0.75 19.47
N LYS A 20 -10.21 1.06 20.78
CA LYS A 20 -11.45 1.56 21.41
C LYS A 20 -11.88 2.94 20.88
N ALA A 21 -10.93 3.80 20.52
CA ALA A 21 -11.25 5.07 19.88
C ALA A 21 -11.79 4.86 18.45
N ILE A 22 -11.22 3.93 17.69
CA ILE A 22 -11.72 3.52 16.36
C ILE A 22 -13.15 2.97 16.47
N GLU A 23 -13.44 2.15 17.47
CA GLU A 23 -14.82 1.66 17.73
C GLU A 23 -15.82 2.80 17.85
N LYS A 24 -15.48 3.84 18.63
CA LYS A 24 -16.35 5.02 18.82
C LYS A 24 -16.52 5.84 17.54
N LEU A 25 -15.46 5.97 16.73
CA LEU A 25 -15.48 6.69 15.46
C LEU A 25 -16.23 5.91 14.37
N SER A 26 -16.23 4.59 14.47
CA SER A 26 -16.94 3.67 13.57
C SER A 26 -16.73 3.96 12.08
N PRO A 27 -15.46 4.06 11.58
CA PRO A 27 -15.20 4.33 10.17
C PRO A 27 -15.66 3.17 9.29
N GLU A 28 -15.90 3.42 8.00
CA GLU A 28 -16.30 2.39 7.04
C GLU A 28 -15.18 1.40 6.74
N SER A 29 -13.92 1.86 6.73
CA SER A 29 -12.76 1.00 6.52
C SER A 29 -11.57 1.41 7.40
N VAL A 30 -10.76 0.42 7.75
CA VAL A 30 -9.54 0.57 8.56
C VAL A 30 -8.43 -0.25 7.91
N THR A 31 -7.25 0.35 7.72
CA THR A 31 -6.05 -0.42 7.36
C THR A 31 -5.14 -0.53 8.58
N VAL A 32 -4.73 -1.73 8.90
CA VAL A 32 -3.73 -2.00 9.93
C VAL A 32 -2.40 -2.26 9.24
N HIS A 33 -1.51 -1.28 9.33
CA HIS A 33 -0.14 -1.38 8.84
C HIS A 33 0.79 -1.90 9.93
N THR A 34 1.82 -2.63 9.54
CA THR A 34 2.95 -2.94 10.42
C THR A 34 4.13 -2.06 10.01
N LEU A 35 4.80 -1.45 10.97
CA LEU A 35 5.93 -0.56 10.71
C LEU A 35 7.03 -1.28 9.92
N ALA A 36 7.33 -0.77 8.73
CA ALA A 36 8.45 -1.19 7.90
C ALA A 36 9.57 -0.15 7.95
N LEU A 37 10.74 -0.52 8.46
CA LEU A 37 11.89 0.37 8.56
C LEU A 37 12.72 0.32 7.27
N LYS A 38 12.79 1.44 6.56
CA LYS A 38 13.67 1.61 5.40
C LYS A 38 15.07 2.05 5.87
N HIS A 39 16.12 1.59 5.19
CA HIS A 39 17.52 1.92 5.52
C HIS A 39 17.81 3.42 5.69
N ALA A 40 17.15 4.28 4.94
CA ALA A 40 17.34 5.72 4.99
C ALA A 40 16.48 6.43 6.07
N ALA A 41 15.68 5.68 6.84
CA ALA A 41 14.85 6.29 7.87
C ALA A 41 15.70 6.76 9.05
N ARG A 42 15.46 7.99 9.54
CA ARG A 42 16.15 8.55 10.71
C ARG A 42 15.99 7.66 11.95
N MET A 43 14.85 6.99 12.09
CA MET A 43 14.54 6.06 13.17
C MET A 43 15.52 4.88 13.25
N MET A 44 16.27 4.54 12.19
CA MET A 44 17.31 3.49 12.23
C MET A 44 18.56 3.91 12.99
N ARG A 45 18.68 5.17 13.41
CA ARG A 45 19.82 5.67 14.17
C ARG A 45 19.66 5.49 15.68
N ASP A 46 18.43 5.26 16.15
CA ASP A 46 18.12 5.06 17.57
C ASP A 46 18.34 3.59 17.94
N GLU A 47 19.11 3.34 19.01
CA GLU A 47 19.43 1.99 19.48
C GLU A 47 18.18 1.23 19.93
N GLU A 48 17.22 1.90 20.56
CA GLU A 48 15.94 1.32 20.96
C GLU A 48 15.11 0.79 19.77
N VAL A 49 15.33 1.36 18.57
CA VAL A 49 14.66 0.95 17.34
C VAL A 49 15.32 -0.28 16.71
N ARG A 50 16.57 -0.61 17.11
CA ARG A 50 17.32 -1.76 16.55
C ARG A 50 16.90 -3.11 17.12
N ASP A 51 16.25 -3.17 18.29
CA ASP A 51 15.72 -4.42 18.83
C ASP A 51 14.50 -4.90 18.02
N ASN A 52 14.81 -5.50 16.88
CA ASN A 52 13.82 -5.95 15.91
C ASN A 52 12.98 -7.13 16.43
N HIS A 53 13.49 -7.91 17.39
CA HIS A 53 12.79 -9.07 17.94
C HIS A 53 11.67 -8.65 18.90
N ARG A 54 11.98 -7.81 19.88
CA ARG A 54 10.99 -7.27 20.82
C ARG A 54 9.88 -6.48 20.12
N ARG A 55 10.26 -5.68 19.13
CA ARG A 55 9.30 -4.92 18.32
C ARG A 55 8.43 -5.82 17.46
N GLY A 56 9.00 -6.89 16.93
CA GLY A 56 8.26 -7.88 16.17
C GLY A 56 7.18 -8.55 17.01
N GLU A 57 7.46 -8.91 18.23
CA GLU A 57 6.52 -9.54 19.16
C GLU A 57 5.40 -8.56 19.58
N ALA A 58 5.75 -7.32 19.95
CA ALA A 58 4.77 -6.29 20.27
C ALA A 58 3.86 -5.96 19.06
N ALA A 59 4.45 -5.84 17.87
CA ALA A 59 3.69 -5.60 16.65
C ALA A 59 2.75 -6.77 16.33
N ARG A 60 3.19 -8.02 16.53
CA ARG A 60 2.34 -9.22 16.37
C ARG A 60 1.13 -9.15 17.29
N GLN A 61 1.34 -8.89 18.58
CA GLN A 61 0.26 -8.73 19.55
C GLN A 61 -0.74 -7.64 19.14
N MET A 62 -0.23 -6.48 18.66
CA MET A 62 -1.07 -5.38 18.19
C MET A 62 -1.92 -5.78 16.97
N VAL A 63 -1.33 -6.47 16.00
CA VAL A 63 -2.04 -6.93 14.79
C VAL A 63 -3.10 -7.97 15.14
N GLU A 64 -2.79 -8.91 16.05
CA GLU A 64 -3.75 -9.90 16.54
C GLU A 64 -4.90 -9.25 17.31
N ASP A 65 -4.60 -8.28 18.20
CA ASP A 65 -5.60 -7.50 18.91
C ASP A 65 -6.51 -6.74 17.93
N ALA A 66 -5.94 -6.11 16.91
CA ALA A 66 -6.70 -5.44 15.86
C ALA A 66 -7.62 -6.41 15.11
N GLY A 67 -7.12 -7.57 14.71
CA GLY A 67 -7.91 -8.58 14.00
C GLY A 67 -9.11 -9.05 14.82
N ARG A 68 -8.91 -9.38 16.10
CA ARG A 68 -10.00 -9.77 17.00
C ARG A 68 -11.02 -8.67 17.19
N GLU A 69 -10.55 -7.46 17.45
CA GLU A 69 -11.42 -6.33 17.76
C GLU A 69 -12.22 -5.87 16.54
N LEU A 70 -11.58 -5.72 15.37
CA LEU A 70 -12.27 -5.34 14.14
C LEU A 70 -13.29 -6.39 13.70
N THR A 71 -12.96 -7.68 13.83
CA THR A 71 -13.92 -8.76 13.56
C THR A 71 -15.13 -8.67 14.51
N ARG A 72 -14.90 -8.44 15.81
CA ARG A 72 -15.98 -8.25 16.79
C ARG A 72 -16.90 -7.08 16.44
N GLN A 73 -16.34 -6.03 15.86
CA GLN A 73 -17.07 -4.83 15.40
C GLN A 73 -17.77 -5.02 14.04
N GLY A 74 -17.67 -6.19 13.41
CA GLY A 74 -18.32 -6.52 12.14
C GLY A 74 -17.57 -6.07 10.90
N TYR A 75 -16.24 -5.81 11.01
CA TYR A 75 -15.38 -5.65 9.85
C TYR A 75 -14.90 -7.03 9.35
N ALA A 76 -14.67 -7.12 8.04
CA ALA A 76 -14.03 -8.25 7.40
C ALA A 76 -12.74 -7.79 6.68
N PRO A 77 -11.70 -8.62 6.64
CA PRO A 77 -10.52 -8.33 5.84
C PRO A 77 -10.91 -8.44 4.36
N TYR A 78 -10.43 -7.49 3.52
CA TYR A 78 -10.74 -7.49 2.08
C TYR A 78 -9.49 -7.38 1.19
N TYR A 79 -8.35 -6.99 1.74
CA TYR A 79 -7.04 -7.11 1.08
C TYR A 79 -5.93 -7.24 2.11
N LEU A 80 -4.82 -7.81 1.67
CA LEU A 80 -3.59 -7.88 2.47
C LEU A 80 -2.38 -7.76 1.55
N TYR A 81 -1.30 -7.19 2.08
CA TYR A 81 -0.01 -7.15 1.39
C TYR A 81 1.15 -7.09 2.37
N ARG A 82 2.31 -7.57 1.90
CA ARG A 82 3.54 -7.54 2.69
C ARG A 82 4.57 -6.62 2.04
N GLN A 83 5.23 -5.81 2.85
CA GLN A 83 6.41 -5.06 2.45
C GLN A 83 7.67 -5.76 2.98
N SER A 84 8.79 -5.55 2.30
CA SER A 84 10.08 -6.01 2.81
C SER A 84 10.44 -5.27 4.11
N ARG A 85 11.06 -6.00 5.07
CA ARG A 85 11.56 -5.48 6.36
C ARG A 85 10.47 -4.96 7.31
N MET A 86 9.33 -5.58 7.29
CA MET A 86 8.31 -5.35 8.31
C MET A 86 8.72 -6.03 9.62
N ALA A 87 8.38 -5.40 10.75
CA ALA A 87 8.58 -5.99 12.06
C ALA A 87 7.85 -7.34 12.14
N GLY A 88 8.55 -8.41 12.54
CA GLY A 88 7.98 -9.75 12.67
C GLY A 88 7.51 -10.40 11.37
N ASN A 89 7.88 -9.89 10.17
CA ASN A 89 7.40 -10.37 8.88
C ASN A 89 5.86 -10.41 8.75
N LEU A 90 5.18 -9.51 9.44
CA LEU A 90 3.73 -9.40 9.45
C LEU A 90 3.21 -8.77 8.16
N GLU A 91 1.92 -8.86 7.94
CA GLU A 91 1.23 -8.30 6.79
C GLU A 91 0.45 -7.04 7.16
N ASN A 92 0.26 -6.16 6.18
CA ASN A 92 -0.70 -5.08 6.27
C ASN A 92 -2.06 -5.61 5.81
N THR A 93 -3.11 -5.33 6.56
CA THR A 93 -4.44 -5.83 6.27
C THR A 93 -5.45 -4.69 6.22
N GLY A 94 -6.20 -4.60 5.13
CA GLY A 94 -7.35 -3.72 5.02
C GLY A 94 -8.62 -4.41 5.51
N TRP A 95 -9.33 -3.74 6.38
CA TRP A 95 -10.59 -4.17 6.98
C TRP A 95 -11.72 -3.25 6.56
N SER A 96 -12.88 -3.78 6.24
CA SER A 96 -14.01 -2.99 5.81
C SER A 96 -15.33 -3.54 6.34
N ARG A 97 -16.31 -2.66 6.51
CA ARG A 97 -17.71 -3.08 6.62
C ARG A 97 -18.19 -3.57 5.27
N LYS A 98 -19.11 -4.52 5.26
CA LYS A 98 -19.69 -5.08 4.03
C LYS A 98 -20.22 -3.98 3.10
N GLY A 99 -19.76 -3.99 1.85
CA GLY A 99 -20.14 -3.01 0.82
C GLY A 99 -19.48 -1.65 0.95
N LYS A 100 -18.43 -1.52 1.79
CA LYS A 100 -17.65 -0.31 2.00
C LYS A 100 -16.17 -0.50 1.67
N GLU A 101 -15.85 -1.56 0.94
CA GLU A 101 -14.51 -1.86 0.47
C GLU A 101 -14.01 -0.74 -0.44
N CYS A 102 -12.77 -0.29 -0.23
CA CYS A 102 -12.16 0.74 -1.07
C CYS A 102 -11.75 0.13 -2.42
N LEU A 103 -12.47 0.48 -3.47
CA LEU A 103 -12.23 -0.04 -4.82
C LEU A 103 -10.81 0.26 -5.32
N TYR A 104 -10.25 1.43 -4.97
CA TYR A 104 -8.87 1.78 -5.30
C TYR A 104 -7.86 0.77 -4.70
N ASN A 105 -8.07 0.35 -3.46
CA ASN A 105 -7.19 -0.62 -2.81
C ASN A 105 -7.26 -1.98 -3.51
N ILE A 106 -8.47 -2.44 -3.84
CA ILE A 106 -8.68 -3.71 -4.55
C ILE A 106 -7.96 -3.65 -5.90
N ILE A 107 -8.25 -2.65 -6.72
CA ILE A 107 -7.66 -2.48 -8.06
C ILE A 107 -6.12 -2.41 -8.00
N THR A 108 -5.58 -1.71 -6.99
CA THR A 108 -4.14 -1.52 -6.85
C THR A 108 -3.44 -2.79 -6.39
N MET A 109 -4.07 -3.58 -5.50
CA MET A 109 -3.49 -4.82 -4.96
C MET A 109 -3.61 -5.98 -5.94
N ASP A 110 -4.75 -6.12 -6.59
CA ASP A 110 -5.00 -7.22 -7.53
C ASP A 110 -4.39 -6.94 -8.92
N GLU A 111 -3.90 -5.72 -9.17
CA GLU A 111 -3.30 -5.29 -10.45
C GLU A 111 -4.18 -5.60 -11.67
N ILE A 112 -5.51 -5.54 -11.50
CA ILE A 112 -6.49 -5.93 -12.52
C ILE A 112 -6.86 -4.80 -13.50
N HIS A 113 -6.46 -3.56 -13.19
CA HIS A 113 -6.76 -2.39 -14.01
C HIS A 113 -5.53 -1.51 -14.23
N THR A 114 -5.51 -0.85 -15.38
CA THR A 114 -4.54 0.21 -15.65
C THR A 114 -4.71 1.35 -14.63
N VAL A 115 -3.61 1.72 -13.99
CA VAL A 115 -3.55 2.84 -13.04
C VAL A 115 -2.60 3.89 -13.57
N LEU A 116 -3.14 5.07 -13.92
CA LEU A 116 -2.34 6.22 -14.34
C LEU A 116 -1.87 7.00 -13.12
N SER A 117 -0.58 7.26 -13.06
CA SER A 117 0.05 7.94 -11.92
C SER A 117 0.56 9.32 -12.29
N CYS A 118 0.31 10.31 -11.43
CA CYS A 118 0.87 11.66 -11.49
C CYS A 118 1.81 11.88 -10.28
N GLY A 119 2.69 12.87 -10.38
CA GLY A 119 3.58 13.27 -9.29
C GLY A 119 4.91 12.52 -9.27
N ALA A 120 5.84 13.06 -8.48
CA ALA A 120 7.17 12.48 -8.28
C ALA A 120 7.07 11.10 -7.60
N GLY A 121 7.88 10.16 -8.05
CA GLY A 121 7.89 8.79 -7.54
C GLY A 121 6.70 7.93 -7.98
N GLY A 122 5.75 8.50 -8.73
CA GLY A 122 4.60 7.78 -9.23
C GLY A 122 4.96 6.76 -10.31
N VAL A 123 4.22 5.65 -10.35
CA VAL A 123 4.38 4.58 -11.34
C VAL A 123 3.05 4.31 -11.99
N THR A 124 2.95 4.58 -13.30
CA THR A 124 1.82 4.14 -14.10
C THR A 124 1.97 2.65 -14.37
N LYS A 125 0.92 1.89 -14.09
CA LYS A 125 0.80 0.47 -14.40
C LYS A 125 -0.21 0.30 -15.53
N LEU A 126 0.25 -0.21 -16.67
CA LEU A 126 -0.60 -0.57 -17.80
C LEU A 126 -0.87 -2.07 -17.72
N CYS A 127 -2.07 -2.45 -17.38
CA CYS A 127 -2.50 -3.84 -17.38
C CYS A 127 -3.01 -4.23 -18.75
N ASP A 128 -2.50 -5.34 -19.30
CA ASP A 128 -3.01 -5.93 -20.52
C ASP A 128 -4.43 -6.48 -20.25
N PRO A 129 -5.47 -6.02 -20.96
CA PRO A 129 -6.83 -6.51 -20.75
C PRO A 129 -7.06 -7.96 -21.18
N PHE A 130 -6.08 -8.59 -21.86
CA PHE A 130 -6.20 -9.93 -22.45
C PHE A 130 -5.19 -10.94 -21.88
N SER A 131 -4.28 -10.49 -21.02
CA SER A 131 -3.26 -11.33 -20.38
C SER A 131 -2.93 -10.80 -18.97
N THR A 132 -1.98 -11.43 -18.31
CA THR A 132 -1.46 -10.97 -17.00
C THR A 132 -0.25 -10.03 -17.11
N ASP A 133 0.05 -9.56 -18.32
CA ASP A 133 1.19 -8.68 -18.56
C ASP A 133 0.94 -7.27 -18.01
N ILE A 134 1.95 -6.72 -17.34
CA ILE A 134 1.93 -5.37 -16.80
C ILE A 134 3.17 -4.61 -17.27
N LYS A 135 2.94 -3.49 -17.98
CA LYS A 135 4.00 -2.53 -18.29
C LYS A 135 3.99 -1.39 -17.28
N ARG A 136 5.18 -0.95 -16.86
CA ARG A 136 5.35 0.13 -15.88
C ARG A 136 6.07 1.32 -16.49
N VAL A 137 5.47 2.51 -16.36
CA VAL A 137 6.07 3.80 -16.78
C VAL A 137 6.33 4.63 -15.52
N PHE A 138 7.62 4.89 -15.25
CA PHE A 138 8.07 5.56 -14.04
C PHE A 138 8.19 7.07 -14.23
N ASN A 139 7.68 7.83 -13.27
CA ASN A 139 8.03 9.24 -13.10
C ASN A 139 9.39 9.37 -12.40
N PHE A 140 9.99 10.56 -12.40
CA PHE A 140 11.19 10.81 -11.60
C PHE A 140 10.87 10.66 -10.12
N LYS A 141 11.81 10.08 -9.38
CA LYS A 141 11.62 9.76 -7.96
C LYS A 141 11.58 11.03 -7.09
N TYR A 142 12.41 12.01 -7.41
CA TYR A 142 12.55 13.23 -6.62
C TYR A 142 11.68 14.34 -7.18
N SER A 143 11.07 15.14 -6.29
CA SER A 143 10.17 16.25 -6.67
C SER A 143 10.86 17.29 -7.54
N TYR A 144 12.09 17.65 -7.24
CA TYR A 144 12.86 18.63 -8.02
C TYR A 144 13.16 18.14 -9.44
N GLU A 145 13.45 16.83 -9.63
CA GLU A 145 13.64 16.26 -10.97
C GLU A 145 12.33 16.25 -11.75
N TYR A 146 11.23 15.86 -11.07
CA TYR A 146 9.92 15.83 -11.69
C TYR A 146 9.49 17.20 -12.22
N VAL A 147 9.74 18.28 -11.46
CA VAL A 147 9.40 19.64 -11.86
C VAL A 147 10.36 20.16 -12.94
N ASN A 148 11.68 20.03 -12.74
CA ASN A 148 12.66 20.61 -13.65
C ASN A 148 12.76 19.88 -14.99
N ARG A 149 12.34 18.61 -15.04
CA ARG A 149 12.38 17.77 -16.25
C ARG A 149 10.97 17.35 -16.68
N PHE A 150 9.98 18.22 -16.52
CA PHE A 150 8.58 17.90 -16.76
C PHE A 150 8.32 17.50 -18.22
N GLU A 151 8.99 18.11 -19.18
CA GLU A 151 8.89 17.75 -20.60
C GLU A 151 9.27 16.28 -20.85
N GLU A 152 10.29 15.75 -20.15
CA GLU A 152 10.65 14.34 -20.26
C GLU A 152 9.55 13.42 -19.67
N ILE A 153 8.86 13.88 -18.62
CA ILE A 153 7.71 13.14 -18.08
C ILE A 153 6.60 13.07 -19.14
N LEU A 154 6.31 14.16 -19.85
CA LEU A 154 5.33 14.17 -20.94
C LEU A 154 5.73 13.20 -22.06
N GLN A 155 7.00 13.12 -22.43
CA GLN A 155 7.49 12.15 -23.41
C GLN A 155 7.33 10.70 -22.90
N ARG A 156 7.65 10.44 -21.64
CA ARG A 156 7.41 9.11 -21.05
C ARG A 156 5.93 8.73 -21.05
N LYS A 157 5.03 9.71 -20.85
CA LYS A 157 3.59 9.47 -20.89
C LYS A 157 3.07 9.04 -22.28
N LYS A 158 3.75 9.41 -23.37
CA LYS A 158 3.44 8.89 -24.70
C LYS A 158 3.62 7.37 -24.78
N GLN A 159 4.55 6.79 -24.01
CA GLN A 159 4.72 5.34 -23.93
C GLN A 159 3.49 4.60 -23.39
N ILE A 160 2.58 5.30 -22.70
CA ILE A 160 1.31 4.73 -22.22
C ILE A 160 0.42 4.36 -23.39
N VAL A 161 0.26 5.28 -24.35
CA VAL A 161 -0.57 5.04 -25.55
C VAL A 161 0.02 3.92 -26.38
N THR A 162 1.32 4.02 -26.71
CA THR A 162 2.02 2.99 -27.49
C THR A 162 1.98 1.62 -26.79
N GLY A 163 2.17 1.60 -25.46
CA GLY A 163 2.12 0.36 -24.68
C GLY A 163 0.73 -0.29 -24.70
N TYR A 164 -0.33 0.51 -24.69
CA TYR A 164 -1.70 0.00 -24.77
C TYR A 164 -2.04 -0.50 -26.19
N GLU A 165 -1.63 0.24 -27.22
CA GLU A 165 -1.74 -0.18 -28.62
C GLU A 165 -1.07 -1.53 -28.88
N GLU A 166 0.13 -1.76 -28.30
CA GLU A 166 0.80 -3.05 -28.41
C GLU A 166 -0.01 -4.21 -27.80
N PHE A 167 -0.72 -3.96 -26.69
CA PHE A 167 -1.61 -4.97 -26.11
C PHE A 167 -2.77 -5.30 -27.04
N LEU A 168 -3.40 -4.25 -27.62
CA LEU A 168 -4.51 -4.42 -28.58
C LEU A 168 -4.08 -5.16 -29.84
N HIS A 169 -2.87 -4.86 -30.34
CA HIS A 169 -2.29 -5.56 -31.51
C HIS A 169 -2.06 -7.05 -31.22
N ARG A 170 -1.43 -7.37 -30.08
CA ARG A 170 -1.20 -8.77 -29.69
C ARG A 170 -2.52 -9.56 -29.57
N ALA A 171 -3.58 -8.91 -29.16
CA ALA A 171 -4.91 -9.50 -29.05
C ALA A 171 -5.67 -9.59 -30.37
N GLY A 172 -5.10 -9.13 -31.52
CA GLY A 172 -5.79 -9.07 -32.81
C GLY A 172 -6.99 -8.13 -32.83
N LYS A 173 -7.04 -7.13 -31.96
CA LYS A 173 -8.16 -6.19 -31.80
C LYS A 173 -7.98 -4.92 -32.63
N ILE A 174 -6.78 -4.63 -33.13
CA ILE A 174 -6.47 -3.55 -34.05
C ILE A 174 -5.61 -4.12 -35.16
N CYS A 175 -6.09 -3.99 -36.43
CA CYS A 175 -5.24 -4.07 -37.63
C CYS A 175 -4.74 -2.65 -37.90
N LEU A 176 -3.40 -2.47 -38.09
CA LEU A 176 -2.84 -1.27 -38.67
C LEU A 176 -3.22 -1.15 -40.15
#